data_a239193b748b8ba2874566373ad68927
#
_entry.id   a239193b748b8ba2874566373ad68927
#
_cell.length_a   1.000
_cell.length_b   1.000
_cell.length_c   1.000
_cell.angle_alpha   90.00
_cell.angle_beta   90.00
_cell.angle_gamma   90.00
#
_symmetry.space_group_name_H-M   'P 1'
#
loop_
_entity.id
_entity.type
_entity.pdbx_description
1 polymer ?
#
loop_
_entity_poly.entity_id
_entity_poly.type
_entity_poly.pdbx_seq_one_letter_code
_entity_poly.pdbx_strand_id
1 'polypeptide(L)'
;MYRRITIAHLSDLHLAADDRTPRSEARLFGRLRGMNGHFERLLADPPLRASDLVVVTGDVTDHGDLAEWERFWSLVEAGGLRDRIAVLPGNHDVCCLGSRRRRPRAEDWARARAGLALGGHEWAFPWVRSVGGALTLFAVDAANAGNSSGLDNAVGRIGRRQLAELGRCLLLFQDAPLKLILIHHSPNIPHPATSRRRGERPAAFWERRALQLDPFDRRCLRLLAAVFRVKAILHGHTHDSLDRTVGGIRIIGAPASTEPDAAGCLRYKLHTLHVDSGRLASRTERVPAAPARPARVH
;
A
#
# COMPACT_ATOMS: atom_id res chain seq x y z
N MET A 1 0.64 -25.26 20.86
CA MET A 1 1.12 -23.86 20.81
C MET A 1 0.41 -23.17 19.66
N TYR A 2 -0.49 -22.22 19.93
CA TYR A 2 -1.25 -21.56 18.86
C TYR A 2 -0.30 -20.76 18.00
N ARG A 3 -0.17 -21.11 16.72
CA ARG A 3 0.69 -20.42 15.77
C ARG A 3 0.00 -19.15 15.30
N ARG A 4 0.66 -18.01 15.49
CA ARG A 4 0.21 -16.72 14.96
C ARG A 4 1.25 -16.16 13.99
N ILE A 5 0.78 -15.40 13.00
CA ILE A 5 1.61 -14.64 12.08
C ILE A 5 1.25 -13.18 12.24
N THR A 6 2.24 -12.34 12.43
CA THR A 6 2.09 -10.88 12.57
C THR A 6 2.60 -10.17 11.32
N ILE A 7 1.84 -9.20 10.82
CA ILE A 7 2.17 -8.43 9.61
C ILE A 7 2.08 -6.95 9.95
N ALA A 8 3.19 -6.23 9.81
CA ALA A 8 3.18 -4.76 9.77
C ALA A 8 2.83 -4.31 8.34
N HIS A 9 1.77 -3.54 8.18
CA HIS A 9 1.26 -3.09 6.89
C HIS A 9 1.37 -1.57 6.80
N LEU A 10 2.30 -1.12 5.96
CA LEU A 10 2.57 0.26 5.62
C LEU A 10 2.10 0.56 4.21
N SER A 11 1.88 1.82 3.91
CA SER A 11 1.55 2.31 2.56
C SER A 11 1.83 3.79 2.43
N ASP A 12 1.87 4.27 1.21
CA ASP A 12 1.92 5.70 0.90
C ASP A 12 3.07 6.40 1.66
N LEU A 13 4.29 5.87 1.48
CA LEU A 13 5.49 6.37 2.14
C LEU A 13 5.98 7.67 1.51
N HIS A 14 5.84 7.81 0.20
CA HIS A 14 6.25 8.98 -0.57
C HIS A 14 7.65 9.48 -0.22
N LEU A 15 8.60 8.55 -0.19
CA LEU A 15 9.99 8.88 0.10
C LEU A 15 10.57 9.76 -1.00
N ALA A 16 11.39 10.70 -0.61
CA ALA A 16 12.13 11.59 -1.50
C ALA A 16 13.63 11.23 -1.50
N ALA A 17 14.36 11.73 -2.48
CA ALA A 17 15.82 11.56 -2.51
C ALA A 17 16.48 12.15 -1.26
N ASP A 18 15.94 13.24 -0.73
CA ASP A 18 16.35 13.84 0.55
C ASP A 18 15.15 14.40 1.34
N ASP A 19 15.32 14.61 2.66
CA ASP A 19 14.26 15.13 3.54
C ASP A 19 13.99 16.64 3.39
N ARG A 20 14.75 17.37 2.56
CA ARG A 20 14.51 18.79 2.27
C ARG A 20 13.48 18.95 1.16
N THR A 21 13.39 17.96 0.29
CA THR A 21 12.42 17.94 -0.80
C THR A 21 11.00 17.88 -0.21
N PRO A 22 10.15 18.87 -0.49
CA PRO A 22 8.76 18.79 -0.09
C PRO A 22 8.06 17.74 -0.94
N ARG A 23 7.11 17.02 -0.34
CA ARG A 23 6.25 16.09 -1.05
C ARG A 23 5.59 16.75 -2.26
N SER A 24 5.41 15.99 -3.33
CA SER A 24 4.61 16.37 -4.48
C SER A 24 3.17 16.68 -4.07
N GLU A 25 2.42 17.35 -4.93
CA GLU A 25 1.01 17.67 -4.67
C GLU A 25 0.76 18.51 -3.43
N ALA A 26 1.69 19.42 -3.11
CA ALA A 26 1.58 20.31 -1.95
C ALA A 26 0.26 21.12 -1.85
N ARG A 27 -0.46 21.26 -2.95
CA ARG A 27 -1.79 21.89 -2.98
C ARG A 27 -2.88 21.01 -2.37
N LEU A 28 -2.70 19.69 -2.39
CA LEU A 28 -3.67 18.72 -1.85
C LEU A 28 -3.31 18.30 -0.42
N PHE A 29 -2.02 18.11 -0.14
CA PHE A 29 -1.54 17.51 1.09
C PHE A 29 -0.70 18.45 1.97
N GLY A 30 -0.53 19.72 1.54
CA GLY A 30 0.37 20.66 2.22
C GLY A 30 1.84 20.40 1.90
N ARG A 31 2.73 21.22 2.46
CA ARG A 31 4.17 21.11 2.26
C ARG A 31 4.79 20.13 3.28
N LEU A 32 4.46 18.87 3.16
CA LEU A 32 5.05 17.81 3.99
C LEU A 32 6.51 17.61 3.62
N ARG A 33 7.35 17.35 4.62
CA ARG A 33 8.78 17.06 4.49
C ARG A 33 9.18 16.04 5.55
N GLY A 34 10.37 15.44 5.38
CA GLY A 34 10.93 14.55 6.37
C GLY A 34 10.38 13.12 6.32
N MET A 35 9.79 12.71 5.19
CA MET A 35 9.23 11.36 5.04
C MET A 35 10.27 10.26 5.24
N ASN A 36 11.52 10.48 4.84
CA ASN A 36 12.60 9.50 5.05
C ASN A 36 12.88 9.30 6.54
N GLY A 37 13.00 10.39 7.31
CA GLY A 37 13.18 10.33 8.76
C GLY A 37 11.95 9.75 9.47
N HIS A 38 10.74 10.00 8.96
CA HIS A 38 9.52 9.38 9.46
C HIS A 38 9.52 7.86 9.21
N PHE A 39 9.93 7.42 8.03
CA PHE A 39 10.02 6.01 7.72
C PHE A 39 11.08 5.31 8.58
N GLU A 40 12.27 5.90 8.73
CA GLU A 40 13.30 5.41 9.63
C GLU A 40 12.78 5.22 11.06
N ARG A 41 11.97 6.17 11.54
CA ARG A 41 11.35 6.08 12.85
C ARG A 41 10.32 4.96 12.96
N LEU A 42 9.52 4.72 11.93
CA LEU A 42 8.62 3.57 11.85
C LEU A 42 9.38 2.25 11.87
N LEU A 43 10.50 2.16 11.13
CA LEU A 43 11.36 0.98 11.11
C LEU A 43 12.01 0.69 12.47
N ALA A 44 12.17 1.70 13.32
CA ALA A 44 12.67 1.54 14.68
C ALA A 44 11.60 1.10 15.69
N ASP A 45 10.31 1.14 15.33
CA ASP A 45 9.20 0.80 16.24
C ASP A 45 9.20 -0.68 16.64
N PRO A 46 9.19 -1.01 17.95
CA PRO A 46 9.35 -2.39 18.40
C PRO A 46 8.28 -3.36 17.85
N PRO A 47 6.98 -3.04 17.81
CA PRO A 47 5.97 -3.91 17.21
C PRO A 47 6.20 -4.18 15.71
N LEU A 48 6.67 -3.17 14.94
CA LEU A 48 7.01 -3.34 13.53
C LEU A 48 8.22 -4.26 13.39
N ARG A 49 9.26 -4.01 14.16
CA ARG A 49 10.49 -4.83 14.17
C ARG A 49 10.26 -6.28 14.59
N ALA A 50 9.30 -6.52 15.46
CA ALA A 50 8.94 -7.85 15.94
C ALA A 50 7.96 -8.60 15.01
N SER A 51 7.44 -7.95 13.95
CA SER A 51 6.51 -8.59 13.02
C SER A 51 7.22 -9.65 12.15
N ASP A 52 6.49 -10.73 11.85
CA ASP A 52 7.01 -11.82 11.00
C ASP A 52 7.18 -11.38 9.54
N LEU A 53 6.41 -10.39 9.12
CA LEU A 53 6.43 -9.83 7.77
C LEU A 53 6.10 -8.34 7.81
N VAL A 54 6.76 -7.57 6.94
CA VAL A 54 6.41 -6.19 6.63
C VAL A 54 5.85 -6.14 5.22
N VAL A 55 4.71 -5.49 5.03
CA VAL A 55 4.08 -5.29 3.72
C VAL A 55 4.00 -3.80 3.44
N VAL A 56 4.44 -3.37 2.26
CA VAL A 56 4.28 -2.01 1.75
C VAL A 56 3.39 -2.04 0.52
N THR A 57 2.19 -1.48 0.64
CA THR A 57 1.15 -1.54 -0.41
C THR A 57 1.18 -0.35 -1.37
N GLY A 58 2.37 0.05 -1.80
CA GLY A 58 2.58 1.03 -2.87
C GLY A 58 2.81 2.46 -2.40
N ASP A 59 3.06 3.33 -3.39
CA ASP A 59 3.51 4.70 -3.22
C ASP A 59 4.71 4.78 -2.26
N VAL A 60 5.72 3.97 -2.58
CA VAL A 60 6.99 3.90 -1.86
C VAL A 60 7.76 5.20 -2.03
N THR A 61 7.81 5.66 -3.28
CA THR A 61 8.49 6.87 -3.72
C THR A 61 7.50 7.99 -4.03
N ASP A 62 7.96 9.23 -4.01
CA ASP A 62 7.10 10.37 -4.34
C ASP A 62 7.05 10.67 -5.85
N HIS A 63 8.14 10.44 -6.57
CA HIS A 63 8.26 10.74 -8.00
C HIS A 63 8.64 9.54 -8.88
N GLY A 64 8.89 8.38 -8.30
CA GLY A 64 9.35 7.18 -9.00
C GLY A 64 10.81 7.28 -9.44
N ASP A 65 11.61 8.15 -8.85
CA ASP A 65 13.00 8.32 -9.21
C ASP A 65 13.89 7.24 -8.55
N LEU A 66 14.94 6.82 -9.25
CA LEU A 66 15.79 5.72 -8.78
C LEU A 66 16.46 6.06 -7.44
N ALA A 67 16.88 7.32 -7.24
CA ALA A 67 17.45 7.77 -5.97
C ALA A 67 16.50 7.65 -4.78
N GLU A 68 15.19 7.79 -5.01
CA GLU A 68 14.16 7.58 -3.98
C GLU A 68 14.03 6.09 -3.63
N TRP A 69 14.08 5.21 -4.63
CA TRP A 69 14.13 3.75 -4.44
C TRP A 69 15.40 3.31 -3.72
N GLU A 70 16.56 3.84 -4.09
CA GLU A 70 17.84 3.59 -3.41
C GLU A 70 17.75 4.00 -1.94
N ARG A 71 17.13 5.16 -1.66
CA ARG A 71 16.90 5.62 -0.29
C ARG A 71 15.99 4.66 0.48
N PHE A 72 14.89 4.21 -0.12
CA PHE A 72 14.00 3.23 0.49
C PHE A 72 14.73 1.95 0.87
N TRP A 73 15.46 1.35 -0.07
CA TRP A 73 16.15 0.09 0.19
C TRP A 73 17.30 0.23 1.19
N SER A 74 18.00 1.37 1.18
CA SER A 74 19.02 1.68 2.19
C SER A 74 18.43 1.72 3.61
N LEU A 75 17.25 2.33 3.78
CA LEU A 75 16.56 2.36 5.07
C LEU A 75 16.04 0.97 5.49
N VAL A 76 15.49 0.20 4.58
CA VAL A 76 15.05 -1.18 4.82
C VAL A 76 16.21 -2.07 5.25
N GLU A 77 17.38 -1.95 4.60
CA GLU A 77 18.60 -2.67 4.93
C GLU A 77 19.10 -2.29 6.33
N ALA A 78 19.21 -0.99 6.60
CA ALA A 78 19.59 -0.48 7.92
C ALA A 78 18.64 -0.94 9.03
N GLY A 79 17.35 -1.09 8.72
CA GLY A 79 16.35 -1.63 9.63
C GLY A 79 16.39 -3.16 9.81
N GLY A 80 17.21 -3.87 9.03
CA GLY A 80 17.31 -5.34 9.08
C GLY A 80 16.02 -6.06 8.63
N LEU A 81 15.28 -5.49 7.66
CA LEU A 81 13.98 -6.00 7.24
C LEU A 81 13.97 -6.62 5.84
N ARG A 82 15.10 -6.62 5.13
CA ARG A 82 15.19 -7.00 3.73
C ARG A 82 14.59 -8.38 3.42
N ASP A 83 14.83 -9.37 4.26
CA ASP A 83 14.39 -10.76 4.02
C ASP A 83 12.90 -10.98 4.32
N ARG A 84 12.28 -10.05 5.04
CA ARG A 84 10.88 -10.16 5.48
C ARG A 84 10.00 -9.00 5.07
N ILE A 85 10.40 -8.26 4.03
CA ILE A 85 9.55 -7.23 3.42
C ILE A 85 8.94 -7.74 2.11
N ALA A 86 7.72 -7.30 1.86
CA ALA A 86 7.01 -7.51 0.60
C ALA A 86 6.52 -6.15 0.11
N VAL A 87 6.92 -5.77 -1.10
CA VAL A 87 6.66 -4.45 -1.67
C VAL A 87 5.90 -4.62 -2.97
N LEU A 88 4.90 -3.78 -3.18
CA LEU A 88 4.25 -3.60 -4.48
C LEU A 88 4.23 -2.11 -4.83
N PRO A 89 4.18 -1.76 -6.12
CA PRO A 89 4.17 -0.36 -6.53
C PRO A 89 2.80 0.28 -6.38
N GLY A 90 2.81 1.60 -6.21
CA GLY A 90 1.65 2.46 -6.37
C GLY A 90 1.74 3.33 -7.63
N ASN A 91 0.85 4.28 -7.76
CA ASN A 91 0.83 5.16 -8.93
C ASN A 91 1.97 6.20 -8.90
N HIS A 92 2.41 6.66 -7.74
CA HIS A 92 3.55 7.57 -7.63
C HIS A 92 4.87 6.92 -8.01
N ASP A 93 5.02 5.63 -7.79
CA ASP A 93 6.21 4.86 -8.16
C ASP A 93 6.43 4.81 -9.69
N VAL A 94 5.37 5.03 -10.46
CA VAL A 94 5.42 5.06 -11.93
C VAL A 94 5.29 6.48 -12.48
N CYS A 95 4.28 7.24 -12.02
CA CYS A 95 4.00 8.58 -12.53
C CYS A 95 3.20 9.39 -11.51
N CYS A 96 3.82 10.35 -10.84
CA CYS A 96 3.11 11.23 -9.92
C CYS A 96 2.29 12.33 -10.64
N LEU A 97 1.23 12.82 -10.01
CA LEU A 97 0.39 13.92 -10.52
C LEU A 97 1.14 15.25 -10.69
N GLY A 98 2.16 15.48 -9.88
CA GLY A 98 3.01 16.67 -9.96
C GLY A 98 3.87 16.71 -11.21
N SER A 99 4.07 15.59 -11.90
CA SER A 99 4.71 15.58 -13.19
C SER A 99 3.75 16.20 -14.21
N ARG A 100 4.25 17.13 -15.04
CA ARG A 100 3.47 17.70 -16.16
C ARG A 100 3.09 16.65 -17.23
N ARG A 101 3.37 15.38 -16.98
CA ARG A 101 3.20 14.26 -17.91
C ARG A 101 1.79 13.69 -17.74
N ARG A 102 1.11 13.59 -18.83
CA ARG A 102 -0.24 13.04 -18.88
C ARG A 102 -0.27 11.50 -18.91
N ARG A 103 0.86 10.84 -19.21
CA ARG A 103 0.99 9.37 -19.31
C ARG A 103 2.38 8.94 -18.87
N PRO A 104 2.52 7.81 -18.17
CA PRO A 104 3.81 7.21 -17.93
C PRO A 104 4.46 6.86 -19.28
N ARG A 105 5.75 7.10 -19.38
CA ARG A 105 6.58 6.71 -20.52
C ARG A 105 7.21 5.35 -20.25
N ALA A 106 7.78 4.72 -21.29
CA ALA A 106 8.55 3.49 -21.14
C ALA A 106 9.68 3.63 -20.09
N GLU A 107 10.30 4.80 -20.02
CA GLU A 107 11.34 5.15 -19.06
C GLU A 107 10.84 5.18 -17.61
N ASP A 108 9.62 5.68 -17.37
CA ASP A 108 9.01 5.72 -16.04
C ASP A 108 8.77 4.29 -15.52
N TRP A 109 8.25 3.42 -16.38
CA TRP A 109 8.11 2.00 -16.09
C TRP A 109 9.45 1.29 -15.88
N ALA A 110 10.47 1.64 -16.67
CA ALA A 110 11.81 1.08 -16.53
C ALA A 110 12.44 1.46 -15.18
N ARG A 111 12.28 2.72 -14.75
CA ARG A 111 12.76 3.19 -13.45
C ARG A 111 12.06 2.46 -12.30
N ALA A 112 10.75 2.36 -12.35
CA ALA A 112 9.99 1.68 -11.31
C ALA A 112 10.39 0.19 -11.19
N ARG A 113 10.60 -0.48 -12.32
CA ARG A 113 11.13 -1.86 -12.34
C ARG A 113 12.54 -1.95 -11.77
N ALA A 114 13.43 -1.05 -12.19
CA ALA A 114 14.79 -0.99 -11.66
C ALA A 114 14.78 -0.74 -10.14
N GLY A 115 13.91 0.16 -9.67
CA GLY A 115 13.74 0.45 -8.25
C GLY A 115 13.33 -0.78 -7.44
N LEU A 116 12.33 -1.54 -7.90
CA LEU A 116 11.96 -2.80 -7.24
C LEU A 116 13.08 -3.83 -7.27
N ALA A 117 13.81 -3.92 -8.40
CA ALA A 117 14.91 -4.86 -8.57
C ALA A 117 16.08 -4.62 -7.61
N LEU A 118 16.32 -3.39 -7.14
CA LEU A 118 17.30 -3.09 -6.10
C LEU A 118 17.04 -3.89 -4.81
N GLY A 119 15.79 -4.20 -4.53
CA GLY A 119 15.38 -5.03 -3.40
C GLY A 119 15.31 -6.53 -3.70
N GLY A 120 15.68 -6.96 -4.90
CA GLY A 120 15.52 -8.34 -5.34
C GLY A 120 14.08 -8.71 -5.73
N HIS A 121 13.21 -7.72 -5.96
CA HIS A 121 11.84 -7.95 -6.39
C HIS A 121 11.70 -7.80 -7.91
N GLU A 122 11.05 -8.76 -8.53
CA GLU A 122 10.71 -8.68 -9.96
C GLU A 122 9.36 -8.01 -10.17
N TRP A 123 9.23 -7.26 -11.25
CA TRP A 123 7.93 -6.73 -11.69
C TRP A 123 7.15 -7.79 -12.48
N ALA A 124 6.78 -8.86 -11.77
CA ALA A 124 5.99 -9.95 -12.31
C ALA A 124 4.70 -10.11 -11.50
N PHE A 125 3.62 -9.50 -11.96
CA PHE A 125 2.33 -9.53 -11.26
C PHE A 125 1.29 -10.36 -12.02
N PRO A 126 0.41 -11.11 -11.31
CA PRO A 126 0.41 -11.27 -9.86
C PRO A 126 1.59 -12.12 -9.39
N TRP A 127 2.21 -11.77 -8.25
CA TRP A 127 3.15 -12.66 -7.60
C TRP A 127 2.51 -13.34 -6.37
N VAL A 128 3.03 -14.51 -6.02
CA VAL A 128 2.57 -15.31 -4.89
C VAL A 128 3.74 -15.58 -3.95
N ARG A 129 3.50 -15.37 -2.65
CA ARG A 129 4.50 -15.65 -1.60
C ARG A 129 3.84 -16.41 -0.46
N SER A 130 4.36 -17.57 -0.09
CA SER A 130 3.96 -18.33 1.09
C SER A 130 4.80 -17.93 2.30
N VAL A 131 4.15 -17.77 3.44
CA VAL A 131 4.77 -17.36 4.70
C VAL A 131 4.49 -18.42 5.74
N GLY A 132 5.54 -19.06 6.23
CA GLY A 132 5.48 -20.06 7.28
C GLY A 132 4.57 -21.25 6.99
N GLY A 133 4.29 -21.56 5.73
CA GLY A 133 3.41 -22.66 5.30
C GLY A 133 1.93 -22.49 5.66
N ALA A 134 1.53 -21.35 6.21
CA ALA A 134 0.17 -21.12 6.71
C ALA A 134 -0.53 -19.93 6.06
N LEU A 135 0.20 -18.95 5.55
CA LEU A 135 -0.32 -17.78 4.89
C LEU A 135 0.22 -17.69 3.47
N THR A 136 -0.66 -17.46 2.51
CA THR A 136 -0.30 -17.15 1.12
C THR A 136 -0.75 -15.74 0.77
N LEU A 137 0.20 -14.94 0.30
CA LEU A 137 -0.01 -13.58 -0.21
C LEU A 137 -0.10 -13.62 -1.73
N PHE A 138 -1.03 -12.86 -2.27
CA PHE A 138 -1.21 -12.64 -3.71
C PHE A 138 -1.12 -11.14 -3.95
N ALA A 139 -0.08 -10.67 -4.61
CA ALA A 139 0.04 -9.25 -4.91
C ALA A 139 -0.38 -8.95 -6.33
N VAL A 140 -1.10 -7.85 -6.48
CA VAL A 140 -1.67 -7.40 -7.74
C VAL A 140 -1.21 -5.97 -8.01
N ASP A 141 -0.67 -5.74 -9.19
CA ASP A 141 -0.31 -4.41 -9.65
C ASP A 141 -1.55 -3.70 -10.23
N ALA A 142 -1.95 -2.61 -9.60
CA ALA A 142 -3.04 -1.77 -10.07
C ALA A 142 -2.58 -0.49 -10.78
N ALA A 143 -1.28 -0.18 -10.76
CA ALA A 143 -0.68 0.90 -11.53
C ALA A 143 -0.38 0.48 -12.98
N ASN A 144 -0.39 -0.83 -13.26
CA ASN A 144 0.05 -1.46 -14.50
C ASN A 144 -0.71 -1.00 -15.77
N ALA A 145 -1.99 -0.66 -15.68
CA ALA A 145 -2.76 -0.29 -16.87
C ALA A 145 -2.43 1.11 -17.41
N GLY A 146 -1.54 1.82 -16.74
CA GLY A 146 -1.14 3.18 -17.09
C GLY A 146 -2.28 4.18 -17.01
N ASN A 147 -1.95 5.42 -16.90
CA ASN A 147 -2.91 6.50 -16.80
C ASN A 147 -3.05 7.20 -18.16
N SER A 148 -4.27 7.44 -18.61
CA SER A 148 -4.55 8.10 -19.87
C SER A 148 -4.48 9.62 -19.79
N SER A 149 -4.63 10.15 -18.58
CA SER A 149 -4.55 11.59 -18.28
C SER A 149 -4.09 11.82 -16.84
N GLY A 150 -3.71 13.04 -16.49
CA GLY A 150 -3.42 13.41 -15.10
C GLY A 150 -4.60 13.23 -14.15
N LEU A 151 -5.84 13.29 -14.66
CA LEU A 151 -7.05 13.03 -13.88
C LEU A 151 -7.28 11.53 -13.61
N ASP A 152 -6.74 10.67 -14.46
CA ASP A 152 -6.87 9.21 -14.32
C ASP A 152 -5.69 8.59 -13.57
N ASN A 153 -4.67 9.37 -13.22
CA ASN A 153 -3.44 8.88 -12.59
C ASN A 153 -3.70 8.17 -11.26
N ALA A 154 -4.73 8.57 -10.56
CA ALA A 154 -5.12 7.99 -9.30
C ALA A 154 -6.15 6.84 -9.44
N VAL A 155 -6.58 6.49 -10.65
CA VAL A 155 -7.50 5.37 -10.90
C VAL A 155 -6.72 4.08 -11.10
N GLY A 156 -6.89 3.13 -10.20
CA GLY A 156 -6.24 1.82 -10.32
C GLY A 156 -6.87 0.95 -11.41
N ARG A 157 -6.02 0.24 -12.15
CA ARG A 157 -6.44 -0.75 -13.15
C ARG A 157 -5.58 -2.00 -13.07
N ILE A 158 -6.23 -3.15 -12.97
CA ILE A 158 -5.58 -4.47 -12.95
C ILE A 158 -5.49 -5.03 -14.37
N GLY A 159 -6.60 -4.95 -15.10
CA GLY A 159 -6.75 -5.49 -16.43
C GLY A 159 -7.09 -6.97 -16.46
N ARG A 160 -7.74 -7.39 -17.56
CA ARG A 160 -8.29 -8.74 -17.70
C ARG A 160 -7.24 -9.86 -17.62
N ARG A 161 -6.05 -9.63 -18.19
CA ARG A 161 -4.96 -10.62 -18.21
C ARG A 161 -4.49 -10.93 -16.79
N GLN A 162 -4.21 -9.90 -16.00
CA GLN A 162 -3.72 -10.09 -14.64
C GLN A 162 -4.81 -10.64 -13.71
N LEU A 163 -6.08 -10.26 -13.90
CA LEU A 163 -7.21 -10.85 -13.17
C LEU A 163 -7.38 -12.34 -13.48
N ALA A 164 -7.24 -12.75 -14.74
CA ALA A 164 -7.29 -14.15 -15.11
C ALA A 164 -6.13 -14.94 -14.49
N GLU A 165 -4.93 -14.36 -14.48
CA GLU A 165 -3.76 -14.97 -13.86
C GLU A 165 -3.90 -15.06 -12.34
N LEU A 166 -4.43 -14.03 -11.69
CA LEU A 166 -4.77 -14.08 -10.26
C LEU A 166 -5.76 -15.23 -9.97
N GLY A 167 -6.76 -15.41 -10.83
CA GLY A 167 -7.69 -16.53 -10.70
C GLY A 167 -7.00 -17.90 -10.76
N ARG A 168 -6.04 -18.06 -11.68
CA ARG A 168 -5.23 -19.30 -11.78
C ARG A 168 -4.35 -19.50 -10.54
N CYS A 169 -3.69 -18.45 -10.06
CA CYS A 169 -2.90 -18.51 -8.84
C CYS A 169 -3.76 -18.89 -7.64
N LEU A 170 -4.93 -18.27 -7.48
CA LEU A 170 -5.85 -18.59 -6.39
C LEU A 170 -6.37 -20.03 -6.45
N LEU A 171 -6.60 -20.57 -7.66
CA LEU A 171 -6.97 -21.97 -7.87
C LEU A 171 -5.83 -22.92 -7.51
N LEU A 172 -4.60 -22.60 -7.92
CA LEU A 172 -3.41 -23.40 -7.61
C LEU A 172 -3.17 -23.48 -6.09
N PHE A 173 -3.46 -22.41 -5.37
CA PHE A 173 -3.33 -22.33 -3.90
C PHE A 173 -4.68 -22.38 -3.18
N GLN A 174 -5.70 -23.05 -3.75
CA GLN A 174 -7.03 -23.09 -3.16
C GLN A 174 -7.05 -23.67 -1.75
N ASP A 175 -6.19 -24.64 -1.47
CA ASP A 175 -6.09 -25.35 -0.18
C ASP A 175 -5.21 -24.61 0.84
N ALA A 176 -4.61 -23.45 0.47
CA ALA A 176 -3.85 -22.64 1.41
C ALA A 176 -4.75 -22.18 2.57
N PRO A 177 -4.33 -22.39 3.84
CA PRO A 177 -5.19 -22.14 5.01
C PRO A 177 -5.65 -20.68 5.12
N LEU A 178 -4.75 -19.75 4.87
CA LEU A 178 -5.02 -18.32 4.91
C LEU A 178 -4.51 -17.65 3.64
N LYS A 179 -5.36 -16.84 3.03
CA LYS A 179 -5.06 -16.10 1.79
C LYS A 179 -5.31 -14.60 2.00
N LEU A 180 -4.34 -13.76 1.63
CA LEU A 180 -4.50 -12.31 1.56
C LEU A 180 -4.18 -11.82 0.16
N ILE A 181 -4.93 -10.85 -0.33
CA ILE A 181 -4.59 -10.11 -1.55
C ILE A 181 -4.01 -8.76 -1.16
N LEU A 182 -2.92 -8.38 -1.80
CA LEU A 182 -2.24 -7.11 -1.65
C LEU A 182 -2.43 -6.30 -2.93
N ILE A 183 -2.83 -5.04 -2.80
CA ILE A 183 -3.03 -4.13 -3.92
C ILE A 183 -2.85 -2.69 -3.44
N HIS A 184 -2.42 -1.78 -4.30
CA HIS A 184 -2.30 -0.38 -3.88
C HIS A 184 -3.66 0.33 -3.85
N HIS A 185 -4.38 0.34 -4.97
CA HIS A 185 -5.64 1.08 -5.09
C HIS A 185 -6.80 0.40 -4.37
N SER A 186 -7.66 1.20 -3.76
CA SER A 186 -8.79 0.69 -2.98
C SER A 186 -9.81 -0.07 -3.84
N PRO A 187 -10.16 -1.32 -3.49
CA PRO A 187 -11.23 -2.05 -4.17
C PRO A 187 -12.62 -1.56 -3.74
N ASN A 188 -12.72 -0.66 -2.79
CA ASN A 188 -14.00 -0.09 -2.37
C ASN A 188 -13.83 1.21 -1.58
N ILE A 189 -14.37 2.30 -2.10
CA ILE A 189 -14.61 3.53 -1.33
C ILE A 189 -16.11 3.58 -1.00
N PRO A 190 -16.47 3.80 0.27
CA PRO A 190 -17.87 3.77 0.70
C PRO A 190 -18.73 4.79 -0.04
N HIS A 191 -19.98 4.44 -0.25
CA HIS A 191 -20.96 5.40 -0.72
C HIS A 191 -21.15 6.53 0.31
N PRO A 192 -21.32 7.79 -0.08
CA PRO A 192 -21.48 8.92 0.85
C PRO A 192 -22.52 8.72 1.95
N ALA A 193 -23.65 8.09 1.61
CA ALA A 193 -24.69 7.77 2.60
C ALA A 193 -24.20 6.77 3.66
N THR A 194 -23.34 5.81 3.29
CA THR A 194 -22.76 4.85 4.23
C THR A 194 -21.77 5.53 5.16
N SER A 195 -20.93 6.41 4.63
CA SER A 195 -19.98 7.18 5.44
C SER A 195 -20.68 8.09 6.43
N ARG A 196 -21.72 8.81 6.00
CA ARG A 196 -22.54 9.67 6.89
C ARG A 196 -23.19 8.89 8.03
N ARG A 197 -23.77 7.70 7.75
CA ARG A 197 -24.36 6.83 8.78
C ARG A 197 -23.34 6.38 9.84
N ARG A 198 -22.06 6.38 9.51
CA ARG A 198 -20.95 6.00 10.39
C ARG A 198 -20.26 7.19 11.04
N GLY A 199 -20.74 8.42 10.79
CA GLY A 199 -20.10 9.64 11.28
C GLY A 199 -18.75 9.94 10.59
N GLU A 200 -18.50 9.33 9.42
CA GLU A 200 -17.28 9.53 8.67
C GLU A 200 -17.47 10.62 7.60
N ARG A 201 -16.40 11.33 7.26
CA ARG A 201 -16.43 12.26 6.12
C ARG A 201 -16.78 11.49 4.84
N PRO A 202 -17.85 11.87 4.12
CA PRO A 202 -18.14 11.26 2.84
C PRO A 202 -17.16 11.73 1.78
N ALA A 203 -16.56 10.80 1.04
CA ALA A 203 -15.75 11.15 -0.12
C ALA A 203 -16.60 11.81 -1.21
N ALA A 204 -16.12 12.89 -1.81
CA ALA A 204 -16.76 13.55 -2.95
C ALA A 204 -16.83 12.61 -4.16
N PHE A 205 -17.70 12.92 -5.12
CA PHE A 205 -17.89 12.08 -6.31
C PHE A 205 -16.58 11.87 -7.08
N TRP A 206 -15.80 12.92 -7.28
CA TRP A 206 -14.54 12.88 -8.00
C TRP A 206 -13.44 12.16 -7.19
N GLU A 207 -13.39 12.34 -5.84
CA GLU A 207 -12.50 11.57 -4.96
C GLU A 207 -12.78 10.07 -5.08
N ARG A 208 -14.06 9.68 -5.03
CA ARG A 208 -14.47 8.29 -5.18
C ARG A 208 -14.07 7.71 -6.54
N ARG A 209 -14.14 8.53 -7.59
CA ARG A 209 -13.72 8.10 -8.93
C ARG A 209 -12.21 7.95 -9.00
N ALA A 210 -11.47 8.91 -8.47
CA ALA A 210 -10.00 8.94 -8.55
C ALA A 210 -9.32 7.89 -7.66
N LEU A 211 -9.84 7.67 -6.44
CA LEU A 211 -9.14 6.89 -5.41
C LEU A 211 -9.49 5.39 -5.38
N GLN A 212 -10.14 4.85 -6.37
CA GLN A 212 -10.50 3.42 -6.37
C GLN A 212 -10.17 2.74 -7.70
N LEU A 213 -10.21 1.42 -7.67
CA LEU A 213 -10.08 0.61 -8.87
C LEU A 213 -11.18 0.89 -9.89
N ASP A 214 -10.85 0.70 -11.17
CA ASP A 214 -11.83 0.60 -12.25
C ASP A 214 -13.02 -0.27 -11.84
N PRO A 215 -14.26 0.11 -12.18
CA PRO A 215 -15.47 -0.61 -11.72
C PRO A 215 -15.51 -2.09 -12.11
N PHE A 216 -15.04 -2.46 -13.30
CA PHE A 216 -14.99 -3.85 -13.74
C PHE A 216 -13.94 -4.64 -12.94
N ASP A 217 -12.72 -4.12 -12.84
CA ASP A 217 -11.63 -4.76 -12.11
C ASP A 217 -11.98 -4.96 -10.64
N ARG A 218 -12.58 -3.94 -10.03
CA ARG A 218 -13.06 -3.98 -8.65
C ARG A 218 -14.09 -5.08 -8.40
N ARG A 219 -15.03 -5.25 -9.33
CA ARG A 219 -16.04 -6.31 -9.24
C ARG A 219 -15.42 -7.68 -9.38
N CYS A 220 -14.55 -7.87 -10.37
CA CYS A 220 -13.86 -9.13 -10.61
C CYS A 220 -12.95 -9.51 -9.45
N LEU A 221 -12.15 -8.57 -8.94
CA LEU A 221 -11.27 -8.81 -7.80
C LEU A 221 -12.05 -9.28 -6.56
N ARG A 222 -13.16 -8.62 -6.25
CA ARG A 222 -14.00 -9.03 -5.11
C ARG A 222 -14.67 -10.38 -5.33
N LEU A 223 -15.09 -10.68 -6.56
CA LEU A 223 -15.66 -11.99 -6.88
C LEU A 223 -14.62 -13.10 -6.69
N LEU A 224 -13.41 -12.92 -7.21
CA LEU A 224 -12.30 -13.86 -6.99
C LEU A 224 -12.01 -14.03 -5.50
N ALA A 225 -11.92 -12.93 -4.76
CA ALA A 225 -11.69 -12.98 -3.32
C ALA A 225 -12.79 -13.77 -2.57
N ALA A 226 -14.06 -13.62 -2.98
CA ALA A 226 -15.19 -14.37 -2.38
C ALA A 226 -15.12 -15.86 -2.72
N VAL A 227 -14.98 -16.20 -4.01
CA VAL A 227 -14.97 -17.58 -4.50
C VAL A 227 -13.83 -18.37 -3.83
N PHE A 228 -12.64 -17.79 -3.75
CA PHE A 228 -11.47 -18.46 -3.16
C PHE A 228 -11.29 -18.22 -1.66
N ARG A 229 -12.30 -17.66 -0.99
CA ARG A 229 -12.32 -17.44 0.47
C ARG A 229 -11.09 -16.68 0.97
N VAL A 230 -10.69 -15.63 0.23
CA VAL A 230 -9.61 -14.72 0.65
C VAL A 230 -10.02 -14.03 1.95
N LYS A 231 -9.15 -14.04 2.94
CA LYS A 231 -9.44 -13.54 4.28
C LYS A 231 -9.58 -12.04 4.34
N ALA A 232 -8.73 -11.32 3.60
CA ALA A 232 -8.82 -9.88 3.43
C ALA A 232 -8.08 -9.41 2.17
N ILE A 233 -8.44 -8.20 1.70
CA ILE A 233 -7.70 -7.42 0.73
C ILE A 233 -7.04 -6.26 1.49
N LEU A 234 -5.71 -6.16 1.43
CA LEU A 234 -4.93 -5.09 2.04
C LEU A 234 -4.57 -4.07 0.97
N HIS A 235 -4.77 -2.79 1.26
CA HIS A 235 -4.53 -1.70 0.29
C HIS A 235 -4.02 -0.41 0.94
N GLY A 236 -3.56 0.53 0.12
CA GLY A 236 -3.19 1.89 0.48
C GLY A 236 -4.02 2.95 -0.25
N HIS A 237 -3.34 3.95 -0.81
CA HIS A 237 -3.84 4.97 -1.74
C HIS A 237 -4.87 5.96 -1.19
N THR A 238 -5.69 5.57 -0.24
CA THR A 238 -6.71 6.45 0.34
C THR A 238 -6.18 7.30 1.49
N HIS A 239 -4.96 7.07 1.92
CA HIS A 239 -4.28 7.68 3.08
C HIS A 239 -5.03 7.51 4.40
N ASP A 240 -6.16 6.80 4.38
CA ASP A 240 -7.03 6.59 5.54
C ASP A 240 -6.88 5.18 6.12
N SER A 241 -6.89 5.12 7.45
CA SER A 241 -6.95 3.85 8.16
C SER A 241 -8.36 3.26 8.06
N LEU A 242 -8.57 2.32 7.15
CA LEU A 242 -9.86 1.69 6.90
C LEU A 242 -9.86 0.22 7.34
N ASP A 243 -11.01 -0.27 7.82
CA ASP A 243 -11.24 -1.70 8.08
C ASP A 243 -12.75 -1.97 7.93
N ARG A 244 -13.13 -2.63 6.86
CA ARG A 244 -14.54 -2.80 6.48
C ARG A 244 -14.78 -4.14 5.83
N THR A 245 -15.99 -4.65 5.99
CA THR A 245 -16.49 -5.81 5.26
C THR A 245 -17.49 -5.37 4.18
N VAL A 246 -17.25 -5.76 2.95
CA VAL A 246 -18.07 -5.43 1.80
C VAL A 246 -18.36 -6.71 1.00
N GLY A 247 -19.63 -7.11 0.94
CA GLY A 247 -20.01 -8.37 0.25
C GLY A 247 -19.31 -9.60 0.84
N GLY A 248 -19.16 -9.66 2.16
CA GLY A 248 -18.50 -10.77 2.86
C GLY A 248 -16.96 -10.73 2.85
N ILE A 249 -16.35 -9.76 2.15
CA ILE A 249 -14.89 -9.63 2.04
C ILE A 249 -14.40 -8.49 2.92
N ARG A 250 -13.42 -8.77 3.76
CA ARG A 250 -12.77 -7.75 4.57
C ARG A 250 -11.77 -6.97 3.72
N ILE A 251 -11.89 -5.65 3.74
CA ILE A 251 -11.05 -4.71 3.00
C ILE A 251 -10.39 -3.80 4.03
N ILE A 252 -9.07 -3.79 4.06
CA ILE A 252 -8.28 -3.07 5.06
C ILE A 252 -7.32 -2.13 4.37
N GLY A 253 -7.51 -0.82 4.60
CA GLY A 253 -6.62 0.24 4.12
C GLY A 253 -5.60 0.63 5.19
N ALA A 254 -4.32 0.71 4.80
CA ALA A 254 -3.30 1.35 5.60
C ALA A 254 -3.39 2.87 5.46
N PRO A 255 -3.10 3.63 6.51
CA PRO A 255 -2.93 5.08 6.39
C PRO A 255 -1.66 5.42 5.60
N ALA A 256 -1.53 6.66 5.13
CA ALA A 256 -0.23 7.18 4.70
C ALA A 256 0.73 7.14 5.89
N SER A 257 1.69 6.20 5.82
CA SER A 257 2.42 5.81 7.03
C SER A 257 3.41 6.87 7.49
N THR A 258 3.97 7.63 6.58
CA THR A 258 4.93 8.71 6.86
C THR A 258 4.28 10.07 7.10
N GLU A 259 2.96 10.18 6.95
CA GLU A 259 2.21 11.40 7.27
C GLU A 259 1.79 11.42 8.73
N PRO A 260 2.24 12.40 9.52
CA PRO A 260 1.73 12.58 10.87
C PRO A 260 0.24 12.90 10.87
N ASP A 261 -0.51 12.27 11.73
CA ASP A 261 -1.91 12.64 11.96
C ASP A 261 -2.04 13.97 12.77
N ALA A 262 -3.26 14.41 13.02
CA ALA A 262 -3.53 15.64 13.77
C ALA A 262 -2.92 15.64 15.19
N ALA A 263 -2.58 14.49 15.75
CA ALA A 263 -1.91 14.35 17.04
C ALA A 263 -0.37 14.23 16.90
N GLY A 264 0.16 14.42 15.70
CA GLY A 264 1.61 14.33 15.45
C GLY A 264 2.15 12.90 15.48
N CYS A 265 1.32 11.89 15.20
CA CYS A 265 1.74 10.50 15.18
C CYS A 265 1.75 9.93 13.76
N LEU A 266 2.82 9.20 13.43
CA LEU A 266 2.89 8.30 12.31
C LEU A 266 2.03 7.06 12.59
N ARG A 267 1.49 6.42 11.54
CA ARG A 267 0.56 5.32 11.72
C ARG A 267 0.82 4.19 10.74
N TYR A 268 0.59 2.97 11.19
CA TYR A 268 0.56 1.79 10.31
C TYR A 268 -0.43 0.76 10.85
N LYS A 269 -0.79 -0.25 10.06
CA LYS A 269 -1.62 -1.36 10.51
C LYS A 269 -0.74 -2.50 11.02
N LEU A 270 -1.12 -3.08 12.16
CA LEU A 270 -0.57 -4.34 12.63
C LEU A 270 -1.67 -5.40 12.59
N HIS A 271 -1.43 -6.43 11.78
CA HIS A 271 -2.34 -7.56 11.64
C HIS A 271 -1.80 -8.76 12.42
N THR A 272 -2.70 -9.48 13.07
CA THR A 272 -2.39 -10.75 13.72
C THR A 272 -3.31 -11.82 13.15
N LEU A 273 -2.73 -12.82 12.49
CA LEU A 273 -3.43 -13.98 11.96
C LEU A 273 -3.24 -15.15 12.92
N HIS A 274 -4.33 -15.66 13.42
CA HIS A 274 -4.37 -16.89 14.23
C HIS A 274 -4.59 -18.07 13.29
N VAL A 275 -3.56 -18.86 13.05
CA VAL A 275 -3.57 -19.90 12.01
C VAL A 275 -4.66 -20.93 12.28
N ASP A 276 -4.79 -21.40 13.52
CA ASP A 276 -5.72 -22.49 13.89
C ASP A 276 -7.19 -22.09 13.73
N SER A 277 -7.53 -20.85 14.04
CA SER A 277 -8.91 -20.34 13.95
C SER A 277 -9.21 -19.59 12.66
N GLY A 278 -8.20 -19.31 11.85
CA GLY A 278 -8.33 -18.46 10.69
C GLY A 278 -8.77 -17.02 11.01
N ARG A 279 -8.65 -16.58 12.27
CA ARG A 279 -9.04 -15.24 12.70
C ARG A 279 -7.97 -14.23 12.31
N LEU A 280 -8.38 -13.12 11.69
CA LEU A 280 -7.56 -11.95 11.41
C LEU A 280 -7.98 -10.81 12.34
N ALA A 281 -7.10 -10.42 13.26
CA ALA A 281 -7.21 -9.18 14.01
C ALA A 281 -6.39 -8.08 13.35
N SER A 282 -6.85 -6.84 13.40
CA SER A 282 -6.14 -5.69 12.84
C SER A 282 -6.29 -4.51 13.77
N ARG A 283 -5.19 -3.82 14.05
CA ARG A 283 -5.18 -2.57 14.81
C ARG A 283 -4.29 -1.54 14.12
N THR A 284 -4.48 -0.28 14.46
CA THR A 284 -3.59 0.80 14.01
C THR A 284 -2.61 1.11 15.12
N GLU A 285 -1.34 0.97 14.83
CA GLU A 285 -0.25 1.43 15.68
C GLU A 285 0.00 2.91 15.45
N ARG A 286 0.50 3.59 16.48
CA ARG A 286 0.79 5.02 16.47
C ARG A 286 2.18 5.25 17.04
N VAL A 287 3.03 5.88 16.26
CA VAL A 287 4.41 6.19 16.62
C VAL A 287 4.55 7.71 16.63
N PRO A 288 4.98 8.36 17.72
CA PRO A 288 5.19 9.80 17.72
C PRO A 288 6.14 10.21 16.61
N ALA A 289 5.76 11.14 15.74
CA ALA A 289 6.69 11.74 14.80
C ALA A 289 7.76 12.53 15.57
N ALA A 290 8.99 12.57 15.05
CA ALA A 290 9.99 13.43 15.67
C ALA A 290 9.48 14.87 15.68
N PRO A 291 9.70 15.64 16.77
CA PRO A 291 9.36 17.03 16.76
C PRO A 291 10.06 17.71 15.59
N ALA A 292 9.33 18.50 14.81
CA ALA A 292 9.93 19.30 13.77
C ALA A 292 11.11 20.08 14.39
N ARG A 293 12.32 19.92 13.86
CA ARG A 293 13.44 20.74 14.32
C ARG A 293 13.00 22.21 14.16
N PRO A 294 13.08 23.03 15.24
CA PRO A 294 12.71 24.42 15.11
C PRO A 294 13.49 25.02 13.93
N ALA A 295 12.80 25.72 13.04
CA ALA A 295 13.45 26.41 11.96
C ALA A 295 14.55 27.28 12.58
N ARG A 296 15.80 27.06 12.22
CA ARG A 296 16.86 27.99 12.57
C ARG A 296 16.50 29.29 11.86
N VAL A 297 16.06 30.25 12.65
CA VAL A 297 15.94 31.63 12.21
C VAL A 297 17.36 32.11 11.97
N HIS A 298 17.71 32.33 10.72
CA HIS A 298 18.92 33.04 10.29
C HIS A 298 18.55 34.47 9.96
#